data_1688181d8db1976b138b0f4e9ce1dc06
#
_entry.id   1688181d8db1976b138b0f4e9ce1dc06
#
_cell.length_a   1.000
_cell.length_b   1.000
_cell.length_c   1.000
_cell.angle_alpha   90.00
_cell.angle_beta   90.00
_cell.angle_gamma   90.00
#
_symmetry.space_group_name_H-M   'P 1'
#
loop_
_entity.id
_entity.type
_entity.pdbx_description
1 polymer ?
#
loop_
_entity_poly.entity_id
_entity_poly.type
_entity_poly.pdbx_seq_one_letter_code
_entity_poly.pdbx_strand_id
1 'polypeptide(L)'
;MKKIKFLDIFLLCLKIILPILILMPLVFFSYRLTEGRMSDIANAGNNDYHSGLGLYIFASHIVLFIANAILAVIGAVGLLIARKYKACPMQRQNIITFRCLAFAPLCSQMLYVLINVIVMSIG
;
A
#
# COMPACT_ATOMS: atom_id res chain seq x y z
N MET A 1 -8.93 -31.27 11.87
CA MET A 1 -8.15 -30.38 12.76
C MET A 1 -6.89 -29.83 12.16
N LYS A 2 -6.13 -30.62 11.39
CA LYS A 2 -4.92 -30.13 10.71
C LYS A 2 -5.20 -28.96 9.72
N LYS A 3 -6.34 -29.00 9.04
CA LYS A 3 -6.75 -27.93 8.10
C LYS A 3 -7.02 -26.61 8.81
N ILE A 4 -7.59 -26.65 10.02
CA ILE A 4 -7.88 -25.45 10.80
C ILE A 4 -6.59 -24.77 11.25
N LYS A 5 -5.59 -25.57 11.72
CA LYS A 5 -4.28 -25.05 12.11
C LYS A 5 -3.55 -24.42 10.94
N PHE A 6 -3.60 -25.05 9.76
CA PHE A 6 -2.95 -24.52 8.56
C PHE A 6 -3.57 -23.18 8.16
N LEU A 7 -4.90 -23.08 8.20
CA LEU A 7 -5.63 -21.84 7.87
C LEU A 7 -5.35 -20.75 8.89
N ASP A 8 -5.27 -21.08 10.19
CA ASP A 8 -4.92 -20.11 11.22
C ASP A 8 -3.54 -19.54 11.00
N ILE A 9 -2.56 -20.40 10.69
CA ILE A 9 -1.18 -19.99 10.38
C ILE A 9 -1.17 -19.13 9.12
N PHE A 10 -1.90 -19.55 8.07
CA PHE A 10 -1.98 -18.81 6.81
C PHE A 10 -2.57 -17.42 7.02
N LEU A 11 -3.68 -17.32 7.76
CA LEU A 11 -4.31 -16.04 8.05
C LEU A 11 -3.42 -15.17 8.93
N LEU A 12 -2.70 -15.76 9.89
CA LEU A 12 -1.76 -15.01 10.71
C LEU A 12 -0.62 -14.43 9.88
N CYS A 13 -0.07 -15.23 8.96
CA CYS A 13 0.96 -14.75 8.04
C CYS A 13 0.45 -13.60 7.18
N LEU A 14 -0.76 -13.71 6.65
CA LEU A 14 -1.37 -12.62 5.87
C LEU A 14 -1.55 -11.36 6.71
N LYS A 15 -1.97 -11.50 7.96
CA LYS A 15 -2.16 -10.34 8.86
C LYS A 15 -0.85 -9.59 9.12
N ILE A 16 0.29 -10.29 9.07
CA ILE A 16 1.61 -9.69 9.28
C ILE A 16 2.15 -9.13 7.97
N ILE A 17 2.04 -9.89 6.88
CA ILE A 17 2.65 -9.56 5.60
C ILE A 17 1.90 -8.42 4.90
N LEU A 18 0.58 -8.43 4.90
CA LEU A 18 -0.22 -7.43 4.16
C LEU A 18 0.07 -5.99 4.59
N PRO A 19 0.12 -5.64 5.90
CA PRO A 19 0.46 -4.28 6.28
C PRO A 19 1.84 -3.85 5.81
N ILE A 20 2.82 -4.75 5.86
CA ILE A 20 4.18 -4.48 5.39
C ILE A 20 4.16 -4.20 3.89
N LEU A 21 3.48 -5.04 3.11
CA LEU A 21 3.39 -4.88 1.65
C LEU A 21 2.60 -3.63 1.24
N ILE A 22 1.69 -3.15 2.10
CA ILE A 22 0.96 -1.91 1.85
C ILE A 22 1.83 -0.70 2.15
N LEU A 23 2.55 -0.71 3.28
CA LEU A 23 3.32 0.45 3.75
C LEU A 23 4.65 0.63 3.03
N MET A 24 5.35 -0.46 2.69
CA MET A 24 6.67 -0.36 2.07
C MET A 24 6.67 0.38 0.73
N PRO A 25 5.79 0.07 -0.23
CA PRO A 25 5.76 0.83 -1.48
C PRO A 25 5.37 2.29 -1.27
N LEU A 26 4.43 2.55 -0.36
CA LEU A 26 4.00 3.91 -0.05
C LEU A 26 5.17 4.75 0.47
N VAL A 27 5.91 4.22 1.44
CA VAL A 27 7.07 4.91 2.02
C VAL A 27 8.17 5.09 0.97
N PHE A 28 8.46 4.05 0.20
CA PHE A 28 9.51 4.09 -0.83
C PHE A 28 9.19 5.14 -1.90
N PHE A 29 7.99 5.12 -2.46
CA PHE A 29 7.62 6.08 -3.50
C PHE A 29 7.54 7.51 -2.97
N SER A 30 7.07 7.68 -1.73
CA SER A 30 7.02 9.00 -1.10
C SER A 30 8.42 9.56 -0.86
N TYR A 31 9.35 8.72 -0.41
CA TYR A 31 10.75 9.12 -0.22
C TYR A 31 11.39 9.54 -1.54
N ARG A 32 11.23 8.74 -2.59
CA ARG A 32 11.79 9.04 -3.91
C ARG A 32 11.18 10.29 -4.52
N LEU A 33 9.87 10.48 -4.31
CA LEU A 33 9.18 11.69 -4.77
C LEU A 33 9.74 12.94 -4.09
N THR A 34 9.93 12.89 -2.78
CA THR A 34 10.49 14.00 -2.01
C THR A 34 11.91 14.31 -2.46
N GLU A 35 12.73 13.28 -2.65
CA GLU A 35 14.11 13.42 -3.13
C GLU A 35 14.14 14.08 -4.51
N GLY A 36 13.26 13.62 -5.42
CA GLY A 36 13.16 14.22 -6.76
C GLY A 36 12.71 15.67 -6.73
N ARG A 37 11.76 16.02 -5.85
CA ARG A 37 11.32 17.42 -5.71
C ARG A 37 12.42 18.30 -5.15
N MET A 38 13.18 17.82 -4.16
CA MET A 38 14.29 18.57 -3.60
C MET A 38 15.38 18.79 -4.65
N SER A 39 15.63 17.79 -5.49
CA SER A 39 16.56 17.92 -6.62
C SER A 39 16.09 18.97 -7.62
N ASP A 40 14.79 19.00 -7.95
CA ASP A 40 14.22 20.00 -8.85
C ASP A 40 14.37 21.41 -8.30
N ILE A 41 14.15 21.59 -7.00
CA ILE A 41 14.30 22.89 -6.34
C ILE A 41 15.77 23.32 -6.35
N ALA A 42 16.68 22.40 -6.05
CA ALA A 42 18.12 22.68 -6.02
C ALA A 42 18.65 23.04 -7.41
N ASN A 43 18.07 22.50 -8.48
CA ASN A 43 18.49 22.76 -9.86
C ASN A 43 17.61 23.78 -10.58
N ALA A 44 16.78 24.50 -9.85
CA ALA A 44 15.95 25.55 -10.43
C ALA A 44 16.84 26.62 -11.07
N GLY A 45 16.57 26.93 -12.34
CA GLY A 45 17.38 27.86 -13.12
C GLY A 45 18.54 27.24 -13.90
N ASN A 46 18.81 25.95 -13.72
CA ASN A 46 19.81 25.23 -14.49
C ASN A 46 19.21 24.75 -15.82
N ASN A 47 19.65 25.35 -16.93
CA ASN A 47 19.11 25.06 -18.27
C ASN A 47 19.44 23.64 -18.75
N ASP A 48 20.49 23.02 -18.22
CA ASP A 48 20.91 21.68 -18.60
C ASP A 48 20.20 20.59 -17.78
N TYR A 49 19.46 20.98 -16.74
CA TYR A 49 18.75 20.04 -15.89
C TYR A 49 17.38 19.69 -16.48
N HIS A 50 17.12 18.40 -16.62
CA HIS A 50 15.84 17.88 -17.07
C HIS A 50 15.19 17.08 -15.95
N SER A 51 13.99 17.52 -15.51
CA SER A 51 13.27 16.84 -14.45
C SER A 51 12.50 15.64 -15.03
N GLY A 52 12.73 14.46 -14.44
CA GLY A 52 11.92 13.27 -14.72
C GLY A 52 10.76 13.10 -13.76
N LEU A 53 10.52 14.08 -12.87
CA LEU A 53 9.58 13.95 -11.77
C LEU A 53 8.13 13.73 -12.24
N GLY A 54 7.70 14.44 -13.30
CA GLY A 54 6.36 14.26 -13.86
C GLY A 54 6.10 12.85 -14.33
N LEU A 55 7.06 12.27 -15.06
CA LEU A 55 6.98 10.89 -15.52
C LEU A 55 7.01 9.92 -14.33
N TYR A 56 7.88 10.20 -13.34
CA TYR A 56 7.96 9.37 -12.14
C TYR A 56 6.63 9.37 -11.37
N ILE A 57 6.01 10.53 -11.19
CA ILE A 57 4.71 10.64 -10.51
C ILE A 57 3.68 9.77 -11.23
N PHE A 58 3.56 9.91 -12.54
CA PHE A 58 2.61 9.15 -13.34
C PHE A 58 2.86 7.64 -13.22
N ALA A 59 4.11 7.22 -13.43
CA ALA A 59 4.49 5.80 -13.37
C ALA A 59 4.27 5.22 -11.97
N SER A 60 4.64 5.95 -10.92
CA SER A 60 4.48 5.48 -9.55
C SER A 60 3.02 5.32 -9.15
N HIS A 61 2.14 6.22 -9.61
CA HIS A 61 0.69 6.07 -9.36
C HIS A 61 0.14 4.81 -10.01
N ILE A 62 0.55 4.51 -11.24
CA ILE A 62 0.11 3.30 -11.93
C ILE A 62 0.60 2.05 -11.21
N VAL A 63 1.88 1.99 -10.88
CA VAL A 63 2.47 0.83 -10.19
C VAL A 63 1.83 0.64 -8.82
N LEU A 64 1.66 1.72 -8.06
CA LEU A 64 1.06 1.65 -6.74
C LEU A 64 -0.42 1.23 -6.82
N PHE A 65 -1.15 1.72 -7.83
CA PHE A 65 -2.54 1.35 -8.05
C PHE A 65 -2.67 -0.16 -8.31
N ILE A 66 -1.83 -0.70 -9.19
CA ILE A 66 -1.83 -2.13 -9.50
C ILE A 66 -1.50 -2.95 -8.25
N ALA A 67 -0.45 -2.56 -7.52
CA ALA A 67 -0.05 -3.25 -6.30
C ALA A 67 -1.17 -3.20 -5.25
N ASN A 68 -1.78 -2.05 -5.05
CA ASN A 68 -2.88 -1.88 -4.08
C ASN A 68 -4.12 -2.67 -4.48
N ALA A 69 -4.43 -2.75 -5.78
CA ALA A 69 -5.55 -3.55 -6.27
C ALA A 69 -5.33 -5.04 -5.96
N ILE A 70 -4.13 -5.54 -6.20
CA ILE A 70 -3.77 -6.94 -5.88
C ILE A 70 -3.87 -7.17 -4.37
N LEU A 71 -3.33 -6.26 -3.55
CA LEU A 71 -3.37 -6.40 -2.10
C LEU A 71 -4.80 -6.32 -1.55
N ALA A 72 -5.65 -5.49 -2.14
CA ALA A 72 -7.06 -5.41 -1.76
C ALA A 72 -7.79 -6.73 -2.07
N VAL A 73 -7.51 -7.35 -3.21
CA VAL A 73 -8.07 -8.66 -3.57
C VAL A 73 -7.61 -9.73 -2.58
N ILE A 74 -6.34 -9.74 -2.23
CA ILE A 74 -5.80 -10.70 -1.25
C ILE A 74 -6.47 -10.48 0.12
N GLY A 75 -6.63 -9.24 0.56
CA GLY A 75 -7.35 -8.92 1.79
C GLY A 75 -8.80 -9.38 1.77
N ALA A 76 -9.49 -9.19 0.64
CA ALA A 76 -10.87 -9.65 0.46
C ALA A 76 -10.97 -11.17 0.51
N VAL A 77 -10.03 -11.89 -0.11
CA VAL A 77 -9.97 -13.35 -0.03
C VAL A 77 -9.76 -13.80 1.41
N GLY A 78 -8.86 -13.16 2.14
CA GLY A 78 -8.65 -13.42 3.56
C GLY A 78 -9.93 -13.20 4.37
N LEU A 79 -10.67 -12.15 4.07
CA LEU A 79 -11.96 -11.86 4.72
C LEU A 79 -13.00 -12.96 4.45
N LEU A 80 -13.08 -13.41 3.19
CA LEU A 80 -14.01 -14.50 2.83
C LEU A 80 -13.65 -15.79 3.56
N ILE A 81 -12.36 -16.12 3.64
CA ILE A 81 -11.89 -17.30 4.38
C ILE A 81 -12.25 -17.17 5.86
N ALA A 82 -11.99 -16.00 6.45
CA ALA A 82 -12.31 -15.76 7.87
C ALA A 82 -13.80 -15.91 8.16
N ARG A 83 -14.67 -15.41 7.26
CA ARG A 83 -16.13 -15.54 7.42
C ARG A 83 -16.60 -16.98 7.30
N LYS A 84 -15.95 -17.76 6.44
CA LYS A 84 -16.36 -19.14 6.17
C LYS A 84 -15.98 -20.08 7.31
N TYR A 85 -14.93 -19.81 8.05
CA TYR A 85 -14.43 -20.69 9.11
C TYR A 85 -14.95 -20.27 10.47
N LYS A 86 -16.19 -20.67 10.77
CA LYS A 86 -16.88 -20.36 12.03
C LYS A 86 -16.28 -21.06 13.25
N ALA A 87 -15.52 -22.15 13.04
CA ALA A 87 -14.93 -22.91 14.14
C ALA A 87 -13.66 -22.27 14.70
N CYS A 88 -13.12 -21.23 14.06
CA CYS A 88 -11.93 -20.56 14.53
C CYS A 88 -12.26 -19.63 15.71
N PRO A 89 -11.59 -19.77 16.88
CA PRO A 89 -11.91 -18.93 18.05
C PRO A 89 -11.64 -17.44 17.80
N MET A 90 -10.80 -17.10 16.84
CA MET A 90 -10.46 -15.72 16.50
C MET A 90 -11.24 -15.19 15.28
N GLN A 91 -12.31 -15.86 14.88
CA GLN A 91 -13.06 -15.50 13.67
C GLN A 91 -13.48 -14.03 13.64
N ARG A 92 -14.02 -13.53 14.76
CA ARG A 92 -14.48 -12.15 14.84
C ARG A 92 -13.31 -11.16 14.63
N GLN A 93 -12.17 -11.41 15.28
CA GLN A 93 -10.98 -10.60 15.12
C GLN A 93 -10.44 -10.68 13.71
N ASN A 94 -10.45 -11.87 13.11
CA ASN A 94 -9.98 -12.07 11.73
C ASN A 94 -10.87 -11.30 10.76
N ILE A 95 -12.19 -11.34 10.93
CA ILE A 95 -13.12 -10.62 10.06
C ILE A 95 -12.83 -9.11 10.12
N ILE A 96 -12.68 -8.56 11.32
CA ILE A 96 -12.40 -7.13 11.50
C ILE A 96 -11.05 -6.77 10.87
N THR A 97 -10.01 -7.57 11.15
CA THR A 97 -8.67 -7.32 10.65
C THR A 97 -8.61 -7.35 9.13
N PHE A 98 -9.20 -8.38 8.49
CA PHE A 98 -9.18 -8.49 7.04
C PHE A 98 -10.08 -7.48 6.36
N ARG A 99 -11.15 -7.03 7.02
CA ARG A 99 -11.95 -5.91 6.51
C ARG A 99 -11.10 -4.64 6.43
N CYS A 100 -10.35 -4.35 7.50
CA CYS A 100 -9.42 -3.21 7.50
C CYS A 100 -8.33 -3.38 6.44
N LEU A 101 -7.75 -4.57 6.32
CA LEU A 101 -6.69 -4.83 5.34
C LEU A 101 -7.18 -4.77 3.90
N ALA A 102 -8.45 -5.10 3.65
CA ALA A 102 -9.02 -4.97 2.31
C ALA A 102 -9.22 -3.50 1.90
N PHE A 103 -9.51 -2.62 2.87
CA PHE A 103 -9.67 -1.18 2.61
C PHE A 103 -8.37 -0.40 2.72
N ALA A 104 -7.38 -0.90 3.45
CA ALA A 104 -6.11 -0.21 3.66
C ALA A 104 -5.37 0.15 2.36
N PRO A 105 -5.35 -0.70 1.30
CA PRO A 105 -4.73 -0.31 0.04
C PRO A 105 -5.38 0.91 -0.61
N LEU A 106 -6.69 1.06 -0.51
CA LEU A 106 -7.39 2.24 -1.03
C LEU A 106 -6.97 3.50 -0.24
N CYS A 107 -6.88 3.38 1.08
CA CYS A 107 -6.40 4.47 1.93
C CYS A 107 -4.95 4.83 1.60
N SER A 108 -4.10 3.84 1.34
CA SER A 108 -2.71 4.04 0.93
C SER A 108 -2.64 4.83 -0.38
N GLN A 109 -3.48 4.47 -1.36
CA GLN A 109 -3.53 5.17 -2.64
C GLN A 109 -3.92 6.63 -2.47
N MET A 110 -4.96 6.89 -1.67
CA MET A 110 -5.41 8.25 -1.39
C MET A 110 -4.36 9.06 -0.62
N LEU A 111 -3.69 8.41 0.33
CA LEU A 111 -2.61 9.04 1.10
C LEU A 111 -1.44 9.41 0.19
N TYR A 112 -1.11 8.58 -0.79
CA TYR A 112 -0.06 8.88 -1.75
C TYR A 112 -0.42 10.09 -2.62
N VAL A 113 -1.68 10.19 -3.06
CA VAL A 113 -2.17 11.37 -3.78
C VAL A 113 -1.98 12.63 -2.93
N LEU A 114 -2.36 12.57 -1.65
CA LEU A 114 -2.21 13.69 -0.72
C LEU A 114 -0.74 14.07 -0.54
N ILE A 115 0.15 13.07 -0.37
CA ILE A 115 1.59 13.30 -0.25
C ILE A 115 2.13 13.98 -1.51
N ASN A 116 1.69 13.56 -2.71
CA ASN A 116 2.08 14.21 -3.96
C ASN A 116 1.70 15.69 -3.97
N VAL A 117 0.48 16.01 -3.57
CA VAL A 117 0.01 17.40 -3.51
C VAL A 117 0.87 18.21 -2.55
N ILE A 118 1.16 17.67 -1.37
CA ILE A 118 1.97 18.36 -0.36
C ILE A 118 3.39 18.59 -0.87
N VAL A 119 4.03 17.54 -1.40
CA VAL A 119 5.42 17.62 -1.87
C VAL A 119 5.54 18.60 -3.04
N MET A 120 4.61 18.55 -3.98
CA MET A 120 4.64 19.46 -5.15
C MET A 120 4.28 20.89 -4.78
N SER A 121 3.71 21.12 -3.60
CA SER A 121 3.44 22.47 -3.09
C SER A 121 4.65 23.11 -2.42
N ILE A 122 5.70 22.34 -2.14
CA ILE A 122 6.94 22.84 -1.55
C ILE A 122 7.72 23.63 -2.61
N GLY A 123 8.12 24.81 -2.25
CA GLY A 123 8.87 25.69 -3.14
C GLY A 123 7.97 26.50 -4.03
#